data_41119d8362b7ff75b66cab0eb1e52936
#
_entry.id   41119d8362b7ff75b66cab0eb1e52936
#
_cell.length_a   1.000
_cell.length_b   1.000
_cell.length_c   1.000
_cell.angle_alpha   90.00
_cell.angle_beta   90.00
_cell.angle_gamma   90.00
#
_symmetry.space_group_name_H-M   'P 1'
#
loop_
_entity.id
_entity.type
_entity.pdbx_description
1 polymer ?
#
loop_
_entity_poly.entity_id
_entity_poly.type
_entity_poly.pdbx_seq_one_letter_code
_entity_poly.pdbx_strand_id
1 'polypeptide(L)'
;MLLDEPFAGIDPIAVADIQQIITRLKEKGIGILITDHNVQETLSIVDRAYIINEGLILEAGPPEAIVQSPTARAVYLGEQFKL
;
A
#
# COMPACT_ATOMS: atom_id res chain seq x y z
N MET A 1 -14.09 -4.70 -3.71
CA MET A 1 -14.05 -3.26 -4.01
C MET A 1 -12.69 -2.91 -4.57
N LEU A 2 -12.65 -2.13 -5.63
CA LEU A 2 -11.40 -1.67 -6.24
C LEU A 2 -11.24 -0.17 -6.04
N LEU A 3 -10.11 0.24 -5.47
CA LEU A 3 -9.75 1.66 -5.28
C LEU A 3 -8.47 1.94 -6.05
N ASP A 4 -8.56 2.83 -7.04
CA ASP A 4 -7.43 3.21 -7.86
C ASP A 4 -6.87 4.55 -7.39
N GLU A 5 -5.65 4.52 -6.88
CA GLU A 5 -4.92 5.67 -6.36
C GLU A 5 -5.72 6.53 -5.37
N PRO A 6 -6.29 5.91 -4.31
CA PRO A 6 -7.13 6.67 -3.38
C PRO A 6 -6.39 7.76 -2.61
N PHE A 7 -5.05 7.70 -2.54
CA PHE A 7 -4.25 8.67 -1.79
C PHE A 7 -3.59 9.73 -2.67
N ALA A 8 -3.81 9.68 -3.99
CA ALA A 8 -3.15 10.60 -4.91
C ALA A 8 -3.66 12.03 -4.73
N GLY A 9 -2.74 12.99 -4.57
CA GLY A 9 -3.09 14.41 -4.50
C GLY A 9 -3.90 14.84 -3.29
N ILE A 10 -3.94 14.05 -2.23
CA ILE A 10 -4.76 14.31 -1.04
C ILE A 10 -3.84 14.75 0.10
N ASP A 11 -4.31 15.72 0.92
CA ASP A 11 -3.51 16.18 2.05
C ASP A 11 -3.45 15.13 3.18
N PRO A 12 -2.46 15.23 4.09
CA PRO A 12 -2.25 14.20 5.11
C PRO A 12 -3.43 13.97 6.05
N ILE A 13 -4.24 14.99 6.31
CA ILE A 13 -5.41 14.84 7.19
C ILE A 13 -6.47 14.00 6.50
N ALA A 14 -6.72 14.29 5.23
CA ALA A 14 -7.69 13.52 4.44
C ALA A 14 -7.23 12.08 4.21
N VAL A 15 -5.93 11.84 4.09
CA VAL A 15 -5.38 10.49 3.98
C VAL A 15 -5.79 9.64 5.19
N ALA A 16 -5.65 10.19 6.40
CA ALA A 16 -6.03 9.47 7.61
C ALA A 16 -7.51 9.10 7.62
N ASP A 17 -8.38 10.00 7.16
CA ASP A 17 -9.81 9.72 7.08
C ASP A 17 -10.11 8.60 6.08
N ILE A 18 -9.46 8.62 4.93
CA ILE A 18 -9.63 7.56 3.92
C ILE A 18 -9.15 6.22 4.47
N GLN A 19 -8.03 6.19 5.16
CA GLN A 19 -7.51 4.98 5.77
C GLN A 19 -8.51 4.38 6.78
N GLN A 20 -9.16 5.22 7.58
CA GLN A 20 -10.17 4.78 8.52
C GLN A 20 -11.38 4.18 7.82
N ILE A 21 -11.84 4.80 6.74
CA ILE A 21 -12.96 4.29 5.96
C ILE A 21 -12.63 2.91 5.39
N ILE A 22 -11.45 2.75 4.80
CA ILE A 22 -11.01 1.48 4.22
C ILE A 22 -10.95 0.40 5.31
N THR A 23 -10.40 0.72 6.47
CA THR A 23 -10.29 -0.22 7.58
C THR A 23 -11.67 -0.67 8.05
N ARG A 24 -12.64 0.24 8.16
CA ARG A 24 -14.01 -0.11 8.54
C ARG A 24 -14.68 -1.04 7.53
N LEU A 25 -14.48 -0.78 6.24
CA LEU A 25 -15.02 -1.64 5.19
C LEU A 25 -14.43 -3.05 5.27
N LYS A 26 -13.13 -3.14 5.53
CA LYS A 26 -12.44 -4.41 5.69
C LYS A 26 -12.99 -5.18 6.90
N GLU A 27 -13.22 -4.50 8.01
CA GLU A 27 -13.79 -5.11 9.21
C GLU A 27 -15.18 -5.65 9.00
N LYS A 28 -15.92 -5.10 8.03
CA LYS A 28 -17.24 -5.61 7.64
C LYS A 28 -17.18 -6.80 6.69
N GLY A 29 -15.99 -7.30 6.39
CA GLY A 29 -15.81 -8.45 5.51
C GLY A 29 -15.75 -8.11 4.03
N ILE A 30 -15.57 -6.85 3.66
CA ILE A 30 -15.46 -6.44 2.27
C ILE A 30 -14.01 -6.60 1.82
N GLY A 31 -13.78 -7.37 0.74
CA GLY A 31 -12.47 -7.47 0.13
C GLY A 31 -12.14 -6.20 -0.63
N ILE A 32 -10.94 -5.65 -0.41
CA ILE A 32 -10.54 -4.38 -1.00
C ILE A 32 -9.20 -4.56 -1.72
N LEU A 33 -9.15 -4.13 -2.99
CA LEU A 33 -7.92 -4.06 -3.76
C LEU A 33 -7.58 -2.58 -3.99
N ILE A 34 -6.37 -2.19 -3.60
CA ILE A 34 -5.89 -0.82 -3.74
C ILE A 34 -4.70 -0.81 -4.70
N THR A 35 -4.74 0.09 -5.68
CA THR A 35 -3.58 0.37 -6.53
C THR A 35 -3.12 1.80 -6.23
N ASP A 36 -1.89 1.95 -5.76
CA ASP A 36 -1.35 3.26 -5.43
C ASP A 36 0.17 3.20 -5.38
N HIS A 37 0.82 4.31 -5.67
CA HIS A 37 2.27 4.43 -5.53
C HIS A 37 2.66 5.21 -4.27
N ASN A 38 1.70 5.65 -3.48
CA ASN A 38 1.93 6.22 -2.15
C ASN A 38 2.18 5.08 -1.17
N VAL A 39 3.42 4.61 -1.13
CA VAL A 39 3.80 3.35 -0.52
C VAL A 39 3.52 3.31 0.97
N GLN A 40 3.92 4.33 1.71
CA GLN A 40 3.78 4.35 3.15
C GLN A 40 2.30 4.28 3.57
N GLU A 41 1.46 5.11 2.95
CA GLU A 41 0.04 5.18 3.25
C GLU A 41 -0.65 3.85 2.93
N THR A 42 -0.28 3.24 1.82
CA THR A 42 -0.87 1.97 1.39
C THR A 42 -0.42 0.81 2.28
N LEU A 43 0.87 0.69 2.55
CA LEU A 43 1.39 -0.40 3.37
C LEU A 43 0.87 -0.35 4.81
N SER A 44 0.47 0.82 5.29
CA SER A 44 -0.05 0.97 6.64
C SER A 44 -1.39 0.28 6.86
N ILE A 45 -2.14 -0.02 5.81
CA ILE A 45 -3.53 -0.49 5.93
C ILE A 45 -3.82 -1.79 5.19
N VAL A 46 -2.87 -2.34 4.45
CA VAL A 46 -3.10 -3.57 3.70
C VAL A 46 -2.61 -4.79 4.47
N ASP A 47 -3.23 -5.94 4.18
CA ASP A 47 -2.81 -7.22 4.74
C ASP A 47 -1.73 -7.85 3.88
N ARG A 48 -1.73 -7.54 2.58
CA ARG A 48 -0.78 -8.09 1.62
C ARG A 48 -0.58 -7.10 0.50
N ALA A 49 0.65 -7.03 -0.01
CA ALA A 49 1.00 -6.12 -1.09
C ALA A 49 1.76 -6.86 -2.20
N TYR A 50 1.64 -6.33 -3.40
CA TYR A 50 2.36 -6.79 -4.58
C TYR A 50 3.06 -5.60 -5.22
N ILE A 51 4.35 -5.74 -5.51
CA ILE A 51 5.09 -4.73 -6.23
C ILE A 51 5.19 -5.16 -7.69
N ILE A 52 4.64 -4.36 -8.58
CA ILE A 52 4.59 -4.65 -10.01
C ILE A 52 5.46 -3.65 -10.76
N ASN A 53 6.33 -4.15 -11.63
CA ASN A 53 7.17 -3.32 -12.47
C ASN A 53 7.30 -3.97 -13.83
N GLU A 54 7.04 -3.19 -14.89
CA GLU A 54 7.12 -3.66 -16.28
C GLU A 54 6.33 -4.95 -16.52
N GLY A 55 5.14 -5.03 -15.92
CA GLY A 55 4.26 -6.17 -16.09
C GLY A 55 4.63 -7.40 -15.27
N LEU A 56 5.67 -7.31 -14.43
CA LEU A 56 6.12 -8.41 -13.61
C LEU A 56 5.91 -8.12 -12.13
N ILE A 57 5.56 -9.16 -11.37
CA ILE A 57 5.49 -9.06 -9.91
C ILE A 57 6.91 -9.28 -9.38
N LEU A 58 7.49 -8.22 -8.81
CA LEU A 58 8.84 -8.27 -8.26
C LEU A 58 8.87 -8.80 -6.84
N GLU A 59 7.83 -8.52 -6.06
CA GLU A 59 7.74 -8.92 -4.67
C GLU A 59 6.29 -9.03 -4.26
N ALA A 60 5.99 -9.94 -3.32
CA ALA A 60 4.64 -10.10 -2.78
C ALA A 60 4.73 -10.57 -1.34
N GLY A 61 3.83 -10.10 -0.49
CA GLY A 61 3.80 -10.52 0.90
C GLY A 61 3.13 -9.50 1.80
N PRO A 62 3.14 -9.75 3.13
CA PRO A 62 2.65 -8.78 4.09
C PRO A 62 3.56 -7.54 4.11
N PRO A 63 3.06 -6.40 4.62
CA PRO A 63 3.84 -5.15 4.61
C PRO A 63 5.26 -5.28 5.17
N GLU A 64 5.44 -6.01 6.27
CA GLU A 64 6.75 -6.16 6.89
C GLU A 64 7.74 -6.92 6.00
N ALA A 65 7.26 -7.87 5.21
CA ALA A 65 8.11 -8.58 4.25
C ALA A 65 8.51 -7.66 3.09
N ILE A 66 7.59 -6.81 2.63
CA ILE A 66 7.87 -5.84 1.57
C ILE A 66 8.92 -4.83 2.02
N VAL A 67 8.79 -4.29 3.23
CA VAL A 67 9.72 -3.31 3.77
C VAL A 67 11.14 -3.88 3.89
N GLN A 68 11.26 -5.17 4.18
CA GLN A 68 12.55 -5.82 4.35
C GLN A 68 13.14 -6.34 3.04
N SER A 69 12.39 -6.33 1.95
CA SER A 69 12.86 -6.86 0.67
C SER A 69 13.91 -5.95 0.05
N PRO A 70 15.12 -6.45 -0.27
CA PRO A 70 16.12 -5.64 -0.97
C PRO A 70 15.62 -5.15 -2.33
N THR A 71 14.87 -5.97 -3.06
CA THR A 71 14.33 -5.60 -4.37
C THR A 71 13.33 -4.45 -4.23
N ALA A 72 12.41 -4.54 -3.28
CA ALA A 72 11.42 -3.49 -3.05
C ALA A 72 12.10 -2.18 -2.64
N ARG A 73 13.08 -2.24 -1.75
CA ARG A 73 13.82 -1.06 -1.32
C ARG A 73 14.58 -0.40 -2.46
N ALA A 74 15.19 -1.19 -3.33
CA ALA A 74 15.96 -0.66 -4.45
C ALA A 74 15.06 0.03 -5.49
N VAL A 75 13.86 -0.49 -5.72
CA VAL A 75 13.00 -0.06 -6.84
C VAL A 75 11.97 0.99 -6.39
N TYR A 76 11.37 0.83 -5.21
CA TYR A 76 10.22 1.64 -4.82
C TYR A 76 10.37 2.38 -3.51
N LEU A 77 10.97 1.76 -2.49
CA LEU A 77 10.93 2.30 -1.13
C LEU A 77 12.08 3.26 -0.84
N GLY A 78 13.24 3.00 -1.45
CA GLY A 78 14.47 3.65 -1.04
C GLY A 78 15.05 3.01 0.23
N GLU A 79 16.35 3.18 0.43
CA GLU A 79 17.04 2.50 1.53
C GLU A 79 16.66 3.02 2.92
N GLN A 80 16.16 4.25 2.99
CA GLN A 80 15.81 4.88 4.27
C GLN A 80 14.32 4.79 4.59
N PHE A 81 13.56 4.03 3.81
CA PHE A 81 12.13 3.89 4.04
C PHE A 81 11.86 3.17 5.37
N LYS A 82 10.91 3.72 6.15
CA LYS A 82 10.42 3.13 7.39
C LYS A 82 8.90 3.29 7.47
N LEU A 83 8.25 2.27 7.96
CA LEU A 83 6.81 2.37 8.26
C LEU A 83 6.57 3.12 9.56
#